data_c113055f8314cef6ff9ec4afb9821332
#
_entry.id   c113055f8314cef6ff9ec4afb9821332
#
_cell.length_a   1.000
_cell.length_b   1.000
_cell.length_c   1.000
_cell.angle_alpha   90.00
_cell.angle_beta   90.00
_cell.angle_gamma   90.00
#
_symmetry.space_group_name_H-M   'P 1'
#
loop_
_entity.id
_entity.type
_entity.pdbx_description
1 polymer ?
#
loop_
_entity_poly.entity_id
_entity_poly.type
_entity_poly.pdbx_seq_one_letter_code
_entity_poly.pdbx_strand_id
1 'polypeptide(L)'
;MSSLSPAARRALLDYLGQFITEHKKRRMQEVLPRRTRHVALVLEDIYQPQNASATLRTAEILGVLDIYIVENRNAYRLNPDVTLGASKWVNLHRFRDPGEDNSARALAHLRKQGYALVATSPHKDGYAPEDIPLGRPLAFWFGNELEGLSAQALDAADFHVRLPMFGFTESYNISVSVAITLYTVIRRLHRAEDVSWQLSPDEQEDVLLTWYRRVIGPKVRHIEAAFWRKYNPQPPVERR
;
A
#
# COMPACT_ATOMS: atom_id res chain seq x y z
N MET A 1 16.21 -7.51 -7.17
CA MET A 1 16.52 -6.63 -8.32
C MET A 1 17.46 -5.55 -7.79
N SER A 2 18.65 -5.39 -8.36
CA SER A 2 19.57 -4.31 -7.99
C SER A 2 18.86 -2.97 -8.23
N SER A 3 18.90 -2.07 -7.25
CA SER A 3 18.37 -0.73 -7.39
C SER A 3 19.10 0.01 -8.53
N LEU A 4 18.34 0.64 -9.42
CA LEU A 4 18.91 1.48 -10.46
C LEU A 4 19.71 2.63 -9.82
N SER A 5 20.82 3.03 -10.43
CA SER A 5 21.47 4.26 -10.01
C SER A 5 20.52 5.45 -10.24
N PRO A 6 20.61 6.54 -9.45
CA PRO A 6 19.76 7.72 -9.63
C PRO A 6 19.80 8.27 -11.06
N ALA A 7 20.99 8.30 -11.69
CA ALA A 7 21.14 8.76 -13.07
C ALA A 7 20.40 7.84 -14.07
N ALA A 8 20.54 6.52 -13.92
CA ALA A 8 19.86 5.56 -14.79
C ALA A 8 18.33 5.60 -14.62
N ARG A 9 17.87 5.80 -13.39
CA ARG A 9 16.44 5.92 -13.08
C ARG A 9 15.83 7.17 -13.73
N ARG A 10 16.48 8.33 -13.63
CA ARG A 10 16.02 9.57 -14.28
C ARG A 10 16.02 9.45 -15.79
N ALA A 11 17.10 8.93 -16.38
CA ALA A 11 17.16 8.72 -17.83
C ALA A 11 16.04 7.76 -18.32
N LEU A 12 15.73 6.73 -17.55
CA LEU A 12 14.64 5.82 -17.87
C LEU A 12 13.26 6.50 -17.73
N LEU A 13 13.07 7.34 -16.70
CA LEU A 13 11.85 8.14 -16.52
C LEU A 13 11.61 9.07 -17.71
N ASP A 14 12.65 9.81 -18.14
CA ASP A 14 12.57 10.70 -19.28
C ASP A 14 12.23 9.95 -20.57
N TYR A 15 12.86 8.79 -20.75
CA TYR A 15 12.59 7.95 -21.91
C TYR A 15 11.17 7.38 -21.91
N LEU A 16 10.71 6.78 -20.80
CA LEU A 16 9.35 6.26 -20.68
C LEU A 16 8.29 7.38 -20.73
N GLY A 17 8.64 8.57 -20.28
CA GLY A 17 7.79 9.76 -20.34
C GLY A 17 7.36 10.12 -21.75
N GLN A 18 8.12 9.78 -22.79
CA GLN A 18 7.75 10.00 -24.19
C GLN A 18 6.51 9.19 -24.64
N PHE A 19 6.20 8.11 -23.91
CA PHE A 19 5.05 7.24 -24.19
C PHE A 19 3.83 7.56 -23.30
N ILE A 20 3.91 8.62 -22.50
CA ILE A 20 2.86 9.07 -21.59
C ILE A 20 2.35 10.44 -22.05
N THR A 21 1.03 10.61 -22.15
CA THR A 21 0.44 11.90 -22.52
C THR A 21 0.73 12.98 -21.47
N GLU A 22 0.90 14.23 -21.87
CA GLU A 22 1.14 15.36 -20.97
C GLU A 22 0.06 15.50 -19.88
N HIS A 23 -1.19 15.26 -20.24
CA HIS A 23 -2.29 15.27 -19.27
C HIS A 23 -2.08 14.25 -18.14
N LYS A 24 -1.68 13.00 -18.47
CA LYS A 24 -1.41 11.97 -17.48
C LYS A 24 -0.17 12.29 -16.63
N LYS A 25 0.91 12.79 -17.24
CA LYS A 25 2.11 13.23 -16.51
C LYS A 25 1.77 14.28 -15.47
N ARG A 26 1.05 15.34 -15.88
CA ARG A 26 0.61 16.42 -14.99
C ARG A 26 -0.20 15.87 -13.83
N ARG A 27 -1.18 15.00 -14.11
CA ARG A 27 -2.00 14.40 -13.06
C ARG A 27 -1.19 13.57 -12.06
N MET A 28 -0.20 12.81 -12.53
CA MET A 28 0.70 12.04 -11.65
C MET A 28 1.55 12.98 -10.78
N GLN A 29 2.08 14.06 -11.33
CA GLN A 29 2.86 15.06 -10.60
C GLN A 29 2.03 15.78 -9.53
N GLU A 30 0.75 16.06 -9.78
CA GLU A 30 -0.18 16.64 -8.80
C GLU A 30 -0.50 15.70 -7.63
N VAL A 31 -0.59 14.40 -7.91
CA VAL A 31 -1.00 13.38 -6.93
C VAL A 31 0.19 12.87 -6.12
N LEU A 32 1.36 12.75 -6.74
CA LEU A 32 2.55 12.12 -6.16
C LEU A 32 2.98 12.71 -4.80
N PRO A 33 3.01 14.05 -4.59
CA PRO A 33 3.39 14.64 -3.31
C PRO A 33 2.45 14.33 -2.14
N ARG A 34 1.25 13.81 -2.44
CA ARG A 34 0.23 13.44 -1.44
C ARG A 34 0.25 11.95 -1.11
N ARG A 35 1.17 11.20 -1.70
CA ARG A 35 1.31 9.75 -1.44
C ARG A 35 2.23 9.52 -0.25
N THR A 36 1.95 8.44 0.47
CA THR A 36 2.73 8.10 1.65
C THR A 36 2.94 6.60 1.78
N ARG A 37 4.07 6.24 2.41
CA ARG A 37 4.37 4.93 2.97
C ARG A 37 4.33 4.93 4.49
N HIS A 38 4.09 6.09 5.10
CA HIS A 38 3.97 6.18 6.56
C HIS A 38 2.75 5.44 7.10
N VAL A 39 1.74 5.24 6.25
CA VAL A 39 0.57 4.42 6.55
C VAL A 39 0.45 3.33 5.49
N ALA A 40 0.32 2.08 5.93
CA ALA A 40 0.03 0.92 5.11
C ALA A 40 -1.31 0.28 5.54
N LEU A 41 -2.00 -0.33 4.59
CA LEU A 41 -3.22 -1.10 4.84
C LEU A 41 -2.88 -2.59 4.75
N VAL A 42 -3.30 -3.38 5.74
CA VAL A 42 -3.20 -4.84 5.72
C VAL A 42 -4.59 -5.44 5.81
N LEU A 43 -4.90 -6.35 4.90
CA LEU A 43 -6.19 -7.02 4.77
C LEU A 43 -5.98 -8.52 4.93
N GLU A 44 -6.51 -9.09 6.01
CA GLU A 44 -6.37 -10.52 6.34
C GLU A 44 -7.65 -11.28 6.04
N ASP A 45 -7.55 -12.24 5.13
CA ASP A 45 -8.61 -13.19 4.78
C ASP A 45 -9.96 -12.57 4.40
N ILE A 46 -9.94 -11.41 3.72
CA ILE A 46 -11.16 -10.72 3.31
C ILE A 46 -11.99 -11.61 2.38
N TYR A 47 -13.24 -11.86 2.76
CA TYR A 47 -14.12 -12.78 2.06
C TYR A 47 -14.82 -12.16 0.86
N GLN A 48 -15.38 -10.95 1.03
CA GLN A 48 -16.21 -10.33 -0.01
C GLN A 48 -15.41 -9.48 -0.99
N PRO A 49 -15.44 -9.79 -2.31
CA PRO A 49 -14.72 -9.00 -3.33
C PRO A 49 -15.13 -7.52 -3.38
N GLN A 50 -16.36 -7.20 -3.00
CA GLN A 50 -16.85 -5.82 -2.93
C GLN A 50 -16.13 -5.05 -1.81
N ASN A 51 -16.01 -5.65 -0.60
CA ASN A 51 -15.29 -5.04 0.51
C ASN A 51 -13.80 -4.90 0.19
N ALA A 52 -13.17 -5.95 -0.37
CA ALA A 52 -11.79 -5.91 -0.84
C ALA A 52 -11.54 -4.76 -1.82
N SER A 53 -12.47 -4.54 -2.74
CA SER A 53 -12.37 -3.49 -3.76
C SER A 53 -12.62 -2.09 -3.19
N ALA A 54 -13.59 -1.95 -2.28
CA ALA A 54 -13.90 -0.69 -1.62
C ALA A 54 -12.76 -0.22 -0.70
N THR A 55 -12.13 -1.14 0.06
CA THR A 55 -11.00 -0.84 0.92
C THR A 55 -9.78 -0.39 0.12
N LEU A 56 -9.47 -1.09 -0.99
CA LEU A 56 -8.39 -0.70 -1.89
C LEU A 56 -8.62 0.70 -2.47
N ARG A 57 -9.83 0.96 -2.96
CA ARG A 57 -10.18 2.27 -3.53
C ARG A 57 -10.08 3.38 -2.48
N THR A 58 -10.54 3.13 -1.26
CA THR A 58 -10.43 4.06 -0.13
C THR A 58 -8.97 4.38 0.18
N ALA A 59 -8.12 3.36 0.30
CA ALA A 59 -6.69 3.53 0.56
C ALA A 59 -6.01 4.34 -0.55
N GLU A 60 -6.34 4.06 -1.82
CA GLU A 60 -5.81 4.80 -2.96
C GLU A 60 -6.19 6.28 -2.92
N ILE A 61 -7.47 6.61 -2.70
CA ILE A 61 -7.97 7.99 -2.62
C ILE A 61 -7.28 8.77 -1.49
N LEU A 62 -7.00 8.11 -0.37
CA LEU A 62 -6.34 8.70 0.80
C LEU A 62 -4.82 8.76 0.70
N GLY A 63 -4.23 8.35 -0.42
CA GLY A 63 -2.80 8.47 -0.67
C GLY A 63 -1.93 7.34 -0.14
N VAL A 64 -2.51 6.29 0.42
CA VAL A 64 -1.79 5.08 0.85
C VAL A 64 -1.22 4.36 -0.37
N LEU A 65 0.08 4.04 -0.34
CA LEU A 65 0.76 3.38 -1.46
C LEU A 65 0.79 1.86 -1.34
N ASP A 66 1.04 1.35 -0.14
CA ASP A 66 1.31 -0.06 0.06
C ASP A 66 0.13 -0.75 0.75
N ILE A 67 -0.41 -1.77 0.09
CA ILE A 67 -1.51 -2.60 0.59
C ILE A 67 -1.01 -4.04 0.63
N TYR A 68 -1.07 -4.63 1.81
CA TYR A 68 -0.65 -5.99 2.09
C TYR A 68 -1.88 -6.90 2.20
N ILE A 69 -1.87 -7.98 1.44
CA ILE A 69 -2.97 -8.94 1.37
C ILE A 69 -2.49 -10.26 1.94
N VAL A 70 -3.14 -10.73 2.99
CA VAL A 70 -2.85 -12.00 3.66
C VAL A 70 -3.98 -12.97 3.34
N GLU A 71 -3.62 -14.07 2.70
CA GLU A 71 -4.55 -15.09 2.21
C GLU A 71 -4.17 -16.44 2.82
N ASN A 72 -4.78 -16.80 3.95
CA ASN A 72 -4.65 -18.13 4.55
C ASN A 72 -5.82 -19.04 4.18
N ARG A 73 -7.04 -18.48 4.16
CA ARG A 73 -8.28 -19.20 3.91
C ARG A 73 -9.06 -18.67 2.70
N ASN A 74 -9.11 -17.35 2.57
CA ASN A 74 -9.88 -16.68 1.53
C ASN A 74 -8.97 -16.06 0.48
N ALA A 75 -9.23 -16.38 -0.79
CA ALA A 75 -8.54 -15.76 -1.91
C ALA A 75 -9.02 -14.31 -2.10
N TYR A 76 -8.11 -13.36 -2.07
CA TYR A 76 -8.41 -11.96 -2.33
C TYR A 76 -8.77 -11.73 -3.80
N ARG A 77 -9.99 -11.28 -4.04
CA ARG A 77 -10.52 -10.98 -5.37
C ARG A 77 -11.00 -9.54 -5.44
N LEU A 78 -10.75 -8.90 -6.57
CA LEU A 78 -11.19 -7.53 -6.83
C LEU A 78 -12.36 -7.53 -7.84
N ASN A 79 -13.32 -6.64 -7.58
CA ASN A 79 -14.35 -6.29 -8.55
C ASN A 79 -13.89 -5.04 -9.32
N PRO A 80 -13.62 -5.12 -10.64
CA PRO A 80 -13.17 -3.99 -11.45
C PRO A 80 -14.13 -2.79 -11.43
N ASP A 81 -15.43 -3.05 -11.36
CA ASP A 81 -16.47 -2.00 -11.35
C ASP A 81 -16.46 -1.19 -10.05
N VAL A 82 -15.95 -1.76 -8.96
CA VAL A 82 -15.81 -1.09 -7.67
C VAL A 82 -14.46 -0.39 -7.57
N THR A 83 -13.38 -1.02 -8.02
CA THR A 83 -12.02 -0.43 -7.92
C THR A 83 -11.81 0.77 -8.83
N LEU A 84 -12.56 0.88 -9.93
CA LEU A 84 -12.43 1.96 -10.94
C LEU A 84 -10.97 2.25 -11.33
N GLY A 85 -10.14 1.20 -11.39
CA GLY A 85 -8.74 1.30 -11.76
C GLY A 85 -7.78 1.77 -10.65
N ALA A 86 -8.24 1.93 -9.40
CA ALA A 86 -7.41 2.30 -8.25
C ALA A 86 -6.21 1.37 -8.04
N SER A 87 -6.37 0.07 -8.37
CA SER A 87 -5.29 -0.93 -8.28
C SER A 87 -4.04 -0.60 -9.11
N LYS A 88 -4.16 0.29 -10.10
CA LYS A 88 -3.01 0.76 -10.91
C LYS A 88 -2.09 1.71 -10.15
N TRP A 89 -2.56 2.32 -9.07
CA TRP A 89 -1.89 3.41 -8.37
C TRP A 89 -1.36 3.04 -6.98
N VAL A 90 -1.62 1.80 -6.53
CA VAL A 90 -1.13 1.23 -5.27
C VAL A 90 -0.26 0.01 -5.51
N ASN A 91 0.57 -0.35 -4.55
CA ASN A 91 1.35 -1.58 -4.57
C ASN A 91 0.61 -2.66 -3.78
N LEU A 92 0.34 -3.79 -4.42
CA LEU A 92 -0.27 -4.95 -3.77
C LEU A 92 0.81 -5.97 -3.45
N HIS A 93 1.04 -6.21 -2.17
CA HIS A 93 1.95 -7.20 -1.62
C HIS A 93 1.12 -8.39 -1.14
N ARG A 94 1.25 -9.54 -1.81
CA ARG A 94 0.41 -10.71 -1.52
C ARG A 94 1.20 -11.79 -0.80
N PHE A 95 0.68 -12.22 0.34
CA PHE A 95 1.14 -13.36 1.12
C PHE A 95 0.12 -14.48 0.96
N ARG A 96 0.44 -15.48 0.13
CA ARG A 96 -0.50 -16.54 -0.28
C ARG A 96 0.18 -17.86 -0.60
N ASP A 97 1.34 -18.12 0.00
CA ASP A 97 2.07 -19.35 -0.29
C ASP A 97 1.35 -20.53 0.38
N PRO A 98 1.02 -21.59 -0.40
CA PRO A 98 0.30 -22.76 0.11
C PRO A 98 1.11 -23.45 1.21
N GLY A 99 0.43 -23.81 2.31
CA GLY A 99 1.05 -24.53 3.43
C GLY A 99 1.88 -23.65 4.37
N GLU A 100 1.99 -22.36 4.10
CA GLU A 100 2.71 -21.40 4.94
C GLU A 100 1.74 -20.61 5.83
N ASP A 101 2.23 -20.17 6.99
CA ASP A 101 1.54 -19.16 7.79
C ASP A 101 1.78 -17.77 7.18
N ASN A 102 0.85 -17.36 6.31
CA ASN A 102 0.98 -16.10 5.60
C ASN A 102 0.83 -14.89 6.53
N SER A 103 0.12 -15.00 7.65
CA SER A 103 0.03 -13.96 8.67
C SER A 103 1.38 -13.75 9.36
N ALA A 104 2.06 -14.83 9.81
CA ALA A 104 3.41 -14.74 10.37
C ALA A 104 4.41 -14.09 9.40
N ARG A 105 4.35 -14.47 8.14
CA ARG A 105 5.24 -13.93 7.10
C ARG A 105 5.01 -12.45 6.85
N ALA A 106 3.75 -12.02 6.79
CA ALA A 106 3.39 -10.63 6.62
C ALA A 106 3.82 -9.80 7.83
N LEU A 107 3.61 -10.29 9.05
CA LEU A 107 4.06 -9.66 10.31
C LEU A 107 5.58 -9.46 10.31
N ALA A 108 6.34 -10.51 10.01
CA ALA A 108 7.80 -10.45 9.96
C ALA A 108 8.28 -9.45 8.88
N HIS A 109 7.64 -9.45 7.72
CA HIS A 109 7.95 -8.54 6.62
C HIS A 109 7.73 -7.08 7.03
N LEU A 110 6.56 -6.75 7.60
CA LEU A 110 6.21 -5.39 8.01
C LEU A 110 7.13 -4.87 9.11
N ARG A 111 7.47 -5.71 10.11
CA ARG A 111 8.46 -5.35 11.14
C ARG A 111 9.84 -5.06 10.54
N LYS A 112 10.29 -5.87 9.59
CA LYS A 112 11.56 -5.64 8.87
C LYS A 112 11.54 -4.32 8.08
N GLN A 113 10.37 -3.88 7.60
CA GLN A 113 10.19 -2.59 6.94
C GLN A 113 10.06 -1.41 7.93
N GLY A 114 10.10 -1.66 9.23
CA GLY A 114 10.04 -0.63 10.29
C GLY A 114 8.63 -0.18 10.69
N TYR A 115 7.58 -0.86 10.22
CA TYR A 115 6.21 -0.55 10.62
C TYR A 115 5.93 -0.94 12.07
N ALA A 116 5.21 -0.08 12.78
CA ALA A 116 4.43 -0.47 13.94
C ALA A 116 3.13 -1.14 13.47
N LEU A 117 2.83 -2.30 14.05
CA LEU A 117 1.66 -3.09 13.70
C LEU A 117 0.45 -2.59 14.50
N VAL A 118 -0.64 -2.25 13.82
CA VAL A 118 -1.86 -1.72 14.42
C VAL A 118 -3.01 -2.66 14.15
N ALA A 119 -3.43 -3.43 15.15
CA ALA A 119 -4.61 -4.28 15.05
C ALA A 119 -5.89 -3.47 15.25
N THR A 120 -6.85 -3.62 14.34
CA THR A 120 -8.17 -3.00 14.47
C THR A 120 -9.18 -4.04 14.98
N SER A 121 -9.81 -3.75 16.11
CA SER A 121 -10.77 -4.68 16.71
C SER A 121 -11.84 -3.93 17.53
N PRO A 122 -13.13 -4.31 17.43
CA PRO A 122 -14.16 -3.76 18.29
C PRO A 122 -14.07 -4.28 19.72
N HIS A 123 -13.39 -5.42 19.95
CA HIS A 123 -13.38 -6.15 21.22
C HIS A 123 -12.13 -5.92 22.07
N LYS A 124 -11.14 -5.19 21.58
CA LYS A 124 -9.92 -4.87 22.34
C LYS A 124 -9.91 -3.40 22.68
N ASP A 125 -9.54 -3.09 23.91
CA ASP A 125 -9.27 -1.71 24.28
C ASP A 125 -8.03 -1.19 23.55
N GLY A 126 -8.09 0.04 23.14
CA GLY A 126 -7.04 0.63 22.31
C GLY A 126 -7.29 2.11 22.03
N TYR A 127 -6.47 2.67 21.18
CA TYR A 127 -6.59 4.05 20.74
C TYR A 127 -7.83 4.28 19.89
N ALA A 128 -8.44 5.44 20.01
CA ALA A 128 -9.24 5.96 18.91
C ALA A 128 -8.32 6.35 17.73
N PRO A 129 -8.79 6.35 16.49
CA PRO A 129 -7.97 6.80 15.35
C PRO A 129 -7.43 8.22 15.50
N GLU A 130 -8.12 9.02 16.28
CA GLU A 130 -7.76 10.40 16.64
C GLU A 130 -6.52 10.49 17.54
N ASP A 131 -6.21 9.42 18.28
CA ASP A 131 -5.22 9.47 19.37
C ASP A 131 -3.98 8.61 19.11
N ILE A 132 -4.02 7.70 18.12
CA ILE A 132 -2.88 6.82 17.86
C ILE A 132 -1.60 7.62 17.56
N PRO A 133 -0.45 7.27 18.18
CA PRO A 133 0.83 7.93 17.92
C PRO A 133 1.27 7.81 16.45
N LEU A 134 1.72 8.92 15.83
CA LEU A 134 2.14 8.99 14.43
C LEU A 134 3.67 9.00 14.24
N GLY A 135 4.46 8.93 15.28
CA GLY A 135 5.93 9.07 15.21
C GLY A 135 6.67 7.93 14.49
N ARG A 136 5.98 6.84 14.14
CA ARG A 136 6.51 5.70 13.37
C ARG A 136 5.57 5.36 12.23
N PRO A 137 6.05 4.76 11.12
CA PRO A 137 5.18 4.19 10.10
C PRO A 137 4.21 3.16 10.70
N LEU A 138 2.95 3.20 10.30
CA LEU A 138 1.87 2.39 10.84
C LEU A 138 1.29 1.46 9.79
N ALA A 139 1.18 0.16 10.09
CA ALA A 139 0.48 -0.83 9.27
C ALA A 139 -0.83 -1.20 9.94
N PHE A 140 -1.94 -0.67 9.43
CA PHE A 140 -3.28 -0.92 9.95
C PHE A 140 -3.80 -2.26 9.43
N TRP A 141 -4.03 -3.19 10.34
CA TRP A 141 -4.44 -4.55 10.06
C TRP A 141 -5.93 -4.74 10.32
N PHE A 142 -6.67 -5.10 9.26
CA PHE A 142 -8.09 -5.38 9.29
C PHE A 142 -8.34 -6.85 8.94
N GLY A 143 -9.17 -7.51 9.74
CA GLY A 143 -9.47 -8.92 9.60
C GLY A 143 -10.74 -9.22 8.80
N ASN A 144 -11.07 -10.49 8.74
CA ASN A 144 -12.25 -11.03 8.11
C ASN A 144 -13.55 -10.47 8.71
N GLU A 145 -14.59 -10.37 7.88
CA GLU A 145 -15.89 -9.80 8.27
C GLU A 145 -16.64 -10.61 9.33
N LEU A 146 -16.37 -11.92 9.43
CA LEU A 146 -17.05 -12.83 10.35
C LEU A 146 -16.24 -13.10 11.61
N GLU A 147 -14.95 -13.36 11.45
CA GLU A 147 -14.07 -13.81 12.53
C GLU A 147 -13.13 -12.72 13.05
N GLY A 148 -13.04 -11.61 12.35
CA GLY A 148 -12.12 -10.53 12.68
C GLY A 148 -10.67 -10.90 12.35
N LEU A 149 -9.73 -10.38 13.15
CA LEU A 149 -8.30 -10.67 13.04
C LEU A 149 -7.94 -12.00 13.66
N SER A 150 -6.94 -12.67 13.10
CA SER A 150 -6.33 -13.83 13.75
C SER A 150 -5.76 -13.48 15.12
N ALA A 151 -5.76 -14.47 16.06
CA ALA A 151 -5.14 -14.28 17.38
C ALA A 151 -3.68 -13.82 17.24
N GLN A 152 -2.96 -14.38 16.29
CA GLN A 152 -1.58 -14.02 16.01
C GLN A 152 -1.41 -12.55 15.63
N ALA A 153 -2.29 -12.00 14.79
CA ALA A 153 -2.24 -10.58 14.41
C ALA A 153 -2.59 -9.68 15.60
N LEU A 154 -3.55 -10.09 16.43
CA LEU A 154 -3.91 -9.37 17.66
C LEU A 154 -2.77 -9.36 18.68
N ASP A 155 -2.12 -10.51 18.91
CA ASP A 155 -1.06 -10.64 19.91
C ASP A 155 0.27 -9.99 19.47
N ALA A 156 0.51 -9.93 18.15
CA ALA A 156 1.70 -9.32 17.59
C ALA A 156 1.60 -7.79 17.46
N ALA A 157 0.43 -7.19 17.67
CA ALA A 157 0.23 -5.76 17.45
C ALA A 157 0.97 -4.90 18.49
N ASP A 158 1.65 -3.84 18.01
CA ASP A 158 2.24 -2.80 18.86
C ASP A 158 1.16 -1.88 19.42
N PHE A 159 0.08 -1.68 18.67
CA PHE A 159 -1.08 -0.85 19.03
C PHE A 159 -2.38 -1.54 18.66
N HIS A 160 -3.41 -1.26 19.42
CA HIS A 160 -4.78 -1.60 19.08
C HIS A 160 -5.57 -0.32 18.77
N VAL A 161 -6.43 -0.37 17.77
CA VAL A 161 -7.36 0.70 17.43
C VAL A 161 -8.78 0.18 17.49
N ARG A 162 -9.63 0.94 18.18
CA ARG A 162 -11.05 0.70 18.32
C ARG A 162 -11.84 1.89 17.82
N LEU A 163 -12.80 1.64 16.94
CA LEU A 163 -13.78 2.64 16.55
C LEU A 163 -14.91 2.67 17.60
N PRO A 164 -15.30 3.85 18.12
CA PRO A 164 -16.41 3.94 19.06
C PRO A 164 -17.72 3.60 18.36
N MET A 165 -18.56 2.82 19.03
CA MET A 165 -19.89 2.42 18.57
C MET A 165 -20.90 2.72 19.66
N PHE A 166 -22.00 3.36 19.29
CA PHE A 166 -23.03 3.85 20.23
C PHE A 166 -24.39 3.19 19.96
N GLY A 167 -24.45 2.25 19.02
CA GLY A 167 -25.64 1.50 18.65
C GLY A 167 -25.64 0.07 19.18
N PHE A 168 -26.64 -0.71 18.78
CA PHE A 168 -26.75 -2.13 19.13
C PHE A 168 -25.84 -3.05 18.30
N THR A 169 -25.42 -2.58 17.13
CA THR A 169 -24.55 -3.37 16.24
C THR A 169 -23.11 -3.33 16.75
N GLU A 170 -22.46 -4.48 16.83
CA GLU A 170 -21.15 -4.67 17.48
C GLU A 170 -19.95 -4.32 16.58
N SER A 171 -20.17 -4.12 15.27
CA SER A 171 -19.09 -3.77 14.33
C SER A 171 -19.60 -3.01 13.12
N TYR A 172 -18.74 -2.16 12.56
CA TYR A 172 -18.95 -1.59 11.23
C TYR A 172 -18.61 -2.60 10.13
N ASN A 173 -19.19 -2.41 8.96
CA ASN A 173 -18.66 -3.08 7.75
C ASN A 173 -17.17 -2.74 7.59
N ILE A 174 -16.36 -3.72 7.15
CA ILE A 174 -14.91 -3.54 7.06
C ILE A 174 -14.51 -2.35 6.18
N SER A 175 -15.18 -2.12 5.05
CA SER A 175 -14.85 -1.00 4.17
C SER A 175 -15.13 0.36 4.83
N VAL A 176 -16.14 0.43 5.69
CA VAL A 176 -16.46 1.60 6.51
C VAL A 176 -15.41 1.78 7.60
N SER A 177 -15.03 0.71 8.31
CA SER A 177 -13.96 0.75 9.32
C SER A 177 -12.65 1.26 8.74
N VAL A 178 -12.24 0.74 7.59
CA VAL A 178 -11.05 1.21 6.85
C VAL A 178 -11.17 2.68 6.49
N ALA A 179 -12.34 3.13 5.99
CA ALA A 179 -12.54 4.51 5.58
C ALA A 179 -12.43 5.49 6.77
N ILE A 180 -13.10 5.19 7.88
CA ILE A 180 -13.06 6.04 9.08
C ILE A 180 -11.64 6.10 9.64
N THR A 181 -11.01 4.95 9.83
CA THR A 181 -9.67 4.87 10.41
C THR A 181 -8.65 5.58 9.54
N LEU A 182 -8.55 5.25 8.26
CA LEU A 182 -7.55 5.84 7.37
C LEU A 182 -7.81 7.32 7.12
N TYR A 183 -9.07 7.76 6.97
CA TYR A 183 -9.38 9.17 6.80
C TYR A 183 -8.91 9.99 8.00
N THR A 184 -9.23 9.53 9.20
CA THR A 184 -8.85 10.23 10.44
C THR A 184 -7.32 10.29 10.57
N VAL A 185 -6.65 9.16 10.43
CA VAL A 185 -5.19 9.08 10.57
C VAL A 185 -4.46 9.91 9.50
N ILE A 186 -4.85 9.78 8.24
CA ILE A 186 -4.22 10.54 7.14
C ILE A 186 -4.46 12.05 7.29
N ARG A 187 -5.64 12.47 7.73
CA ARG A 187 -5.93 13.89 8.01
C ARG A 187 -5.05 14.45 9.12
N ARG A 188 -4.79 13.66 10.16
CA ARG A 188 -3.84 14.02 11.24
C ARG A 188 -2.42 14.08 10.71
N LEU A 189 -2.01 13.04 9.96
CA LEU A 189 -0.68 12.94 9.40
C LEU A 189 -0.32 14.15 8.51
N HIS A 190 -1.26 14.60 7.68
CA HIS A 190 -1.06 15.78 6.82
C HIS A 190 -0.97 17.11 7.58
N ARG A 191 -1.34 17.13 8.86
CA ARG A 191 -1.24 18.31 9.75
C ARG A 191 -0.05 18.23 10.71
N ALA A 192 0.57 17.05 10.82
CA ALA A 192 1.71 16.86 11.71
C ALA A 192 2.95 17.53 11.11
N GLU A 193 3.53 18.49 11.85
CA GLU A 193 4.73 19.22 11.43
C GLU A 193 6.01 18.48 11.85
N ASP A 194 5.90 17.62 12.84
CA ASP A 194 6.99 16.85 13.46
C ASP A 194 7.17 15.44 12.86
N VAL A 195 6.35 15.05 11.88
CA VAL A 195 6.38 13.73 11.24
C VAL A 195 6.78 13.82 9.78
N SER A 196 7.89 13.20 9.42
CA SER A 196 8.32 13.09 8.01
C SER A 196 7.57 11.93 7.33
N TRP A 197 6.39 12.22 6.79
CA TRP A 197 5.51 11.25 6.16
C TRP A 197 5.57 11.23 4.63
N GLN A 198 6.11 12.30 4.03
CA GLN A 198 6.21 12.41 2.58
C GLN A 198 7.26 11.43 2.05
N LEU A 199 7.07 11.05 0.80
CA LEU A 199 8.08 10.28 0.07
C LEU A 199 9.31 11.15 -0.18
N SER A 200 10.49 10.58 0.03
CA SER A 200 11.74 11.19 -0.41
C SER A 200 11.76 11.39 -1.94
N PRO A 201 12.60 12.28 -2.48
CA PRO A 201 12.73 12.45 -3.93
C PRO A 201 13.01 11.15 -4.68
N ASP A 202 13.86 10.30 -4.14
CA ASP A 202 14.17 8.99 -4.73
C ASP A 202 12.97 8.05 -4.75
N GLU A 203 12.19 8.00 -3.66
CA GLU A 203 10.95 7.22 -3.61
C GLU A 203 9.89 7.75 -4.56
N GLN A 204 9.80 9.06 -4.74
CA GLN A 204 8.89 9.67 -5.71
C GLN A 204 9.23 9.26 -7.14
N GLU A 205 10.52 9.24 -7.50
CA GLU A 205 10.99 8.76 -8.81
C GLU A 205 10.65 7.26 -9.01
N ASP A 206 10.82 6.42 -7.98
CA ASP A 206 10.49 4.99 -8.04
C ASP A 206 8.98 4.74 -8.20
N VAL A 207 8.15 5.51 -7.51
CA VAL A 207 6.70 5.46 -7.65
C VAL A 207 6.28 5.89 -9.04
N LEU A 208 6.84 6.99 -9.55
CA LEU A 208 6.53 7.51 -10.87
C LEU A 208 6.93 6.51 -11.97
N LEU A 209 8.11 5.90 -11.84
CA LEU A 209 8.57 4.84 -12.75
C LEU A 209 7.61 3.64 -12.77
N THR A 210 7.13 3.25 -11.59
CA THR A 210 6.14 2.18 -11.46
C THR A 210 4.82 2.56 -12.14
N TRP A 211 4.36 3.79 -11.98
CA TRP A 211 3.14 4.27 -12.62
C TRP A 211 3.28 4.35 -14.15
N TYR A 212 4.41 4.83 -14.66
CA TYR A 212 4.69 4.86 -16.09
C TYR A 212 4.63 3.46 -16.69
N ARG A 213 5.27 2.48 -16.05
CA ARG A 213 5.23 1.07 -16.46
C ARG A 213 3.80 0.52 -16.55
N ARG A 214 2.99 0.82 -15.53
CA ARG A 214 1.58 0.38 -15.47
C ARG A 214 0.71 1.03 -16.53
N VAL A 215 0.94 2.30 -16.84
CA VAL A 215 0.17 3.04 -17.86
C VAL A 215 0.55 2.60 -19.27
N ILE A 216 1.83 2.37 -19.54
CA ILE A 216 2.32 1.84 -20.82
C ILE A 216 1.83 0.39 -21.01
N GLY A 217 1.73 -0.38 -19.93
CA GLY A 217 1.24 -1.75 -19.93
C GLY A 217 2.23 -2.75 -20.53
N PRO A 218 1.75 -3.86 -21.16
CA PRO A 218 2.63 -4.96 -21.59
C PRO A 218 3.77 -4.57 -22.52
N LYS A 219 3.61 -3.51 -23.29
CA LYS A 219 4.64 -3.02 -24.24
C LYS A 219 5.89 -2.47 -23.54
N VAL A 220 5.81 -2.14 -22.22
CA VAL A 220 6.91 -1.55 -21.47
C VAL A 220 8.17 -2.39 -21.51
N ARG A 221 8.07 -3.73 -21.51
CA ARG A 221 9.22 -4.63 -21.56
C ARG A 221 10.08 -4.42 -22.81
N HIS A 222 9.44 -4.24 -23.98
CA HIS A 222 10.14 -3.98 -25.23
C HIS A 222 10.75 -2.57 -25.28
N ILE A 223 10.03 -1.60 -24.73
CA ILE A 223 10.47 -0.21 -24.67
C ILE A 223 11.71 -0.09 -23.75
N GLU A 224 11.68 -0.69 -22.56
CA GLU A 224 12.82 -0.72 -21.65
C GLU A 224 14.02 -1.48 -22.23
N ALA A 225 13.78 -2.61 -22.89
CA ALA A 225 14.86 -3.34 -23.57
C ALA A 225 15.53 -2.51 -24.68
N ALA A 226 14.77 -1.69 -25.42
CA ALA A 226 15.31 -0.76 -26.40
C ALA A 226 16.11 0.38 -25.74
N PHE A 227 15.64 0.91 -24.61
CA PHE A 227 16.37 1.89 -23.81
C PHE A 227 17.72 1.34 -23.34
N TRP A 228 17.73 0.18 -22.69
CA TRP A 228 18.96 -0.39 -22.11
C TRP A 228 20.01 -0.77 -23.17
N ARG A 229 19.61 -1.19 -24.37
CA ARG A 229 20.55 -1.42 -25.47
C ARG A 229 21.32 -0.16 -25.89
N LYS A 230 20.69 1.02 -25.75
CA LYS A 230 21.31 2.30 -26.11
C LYS A 230 22.06 2.94 -24.93
N TYR A 231 21.51 2.84 -23.73
CA TYR A 231 22.01 3.48 -22.53
C TYR A 231 23.19 2.73 -21.89
N ASN A 232 23.18 1.39 -21.92
CA ASN A 232 24.25 0.53 -21.41
C ASN A 232 24.55 -0.58 -22.43
N PRO A 233 25.33 -0.29 -23.48
CA PRO A 233 25.61 -1.24 -24.53
C PRO A 233 26.46 -2.43 -24.09
N GLN A 234 27.05 -2.39 -22.89
CA GLN A 234 27.73 -3.51 -22.25
C GLN A 234 26.94 -3.99 -21.01
N PRO A 235 26.66 -5.30 -20.90
CA PRO A 235 26.11 -5.83 -19.66
C PRO A 235 27.11 -5.57 -18.52
N PRO A 236 26.65 -5.39 -17.26
CA PRO A 236 27.56 -5.26 -16.13
C PRO A 236 28.47 -6.48 -16.09
N VAL A 237 29.77 -6.25 -16.07
CA VAL A 237 30.78 -7.30 -15.87
C VAL A 237 30.52 -7.87 -14.48
N GLU A 238 30.09 -9.11 -14.40
CA GLU A 238 30.06 -9.87 -13.15
C GLU A 238 31.49 -9.86 -12.59
N ARG A 239 31.73 -9.07 -11.56
CA ARG A 239 32.97 -9.22 -10.78
C ARG A 239 32.85 -10.54 -10.04
N ARG A 240 33.68 -11.48 -10.46
CA ARG A 240 33.96 -12.73 -9.76
C ARG A 240 34.54 -12.48 -8.37
#